data_fede05794751533a236d56e298ad7a67
#
_entry.id   fede05794751533a236d56e298ad7a67
#
_cell.length_a   1.000
_cell.length_b   1.000
_cell.length_c   1.000
_cell.angle_alpha   90.00
_cell.angle_beta   90.00
_cell.angle_gamma   90.00
#
_symmetry.space_group_name_H-M   'P 1'
#
loop_
_entity.id
_entity.type
_entity.pdbx_description
1 polymer ?
#
loop_
_entity_poly.entity_id
_entity_poly.type
_entity_poly.pdbx_seq_one_letter_code
_entity_poly.pdbx_strand_id
1 'polypeptide(L)'
;MKSTAFITGATSGIGKATAEIFAKNNIRLILCGRRADRLENLQQELGKLTDVTTLQFDVSKRDEVENAIKSLPENFKRIDVLINNAGNAHGLSSIQNGDIDDWDAMLDINVKGLLYVSKAIFPQMVARNNGFIVNIGSIAGKEVYPNGNVYCASKHAVNALNKAMRVDLNKHNIRVSAIHPGAVETEFSEVRFKGNSEKAKSVYTGYKALQAEDIADIIHFVVTRPYHVNIEDLVVYSTAQASPTILNKK
;
A
#
# COMPACT_ATOMS: atom_id res chain seq x y z
N MET A 1 9.83 -21.64 10.07
CA MET A 1 8.87 -21.56 8.93
C MET A 1 9.13 -20.26 8.18
N LYS A 2 8.95 -20.26 6.84
CA LYS A 2 9.03 -19.03 6.04
C LYS A 2 7.90 -18.08 6.45
N SER A 3 8.18 -16.78 6.53
CA SER A 3 7.17 -15.76 6.78
C SER A 3 6.23 -15.61 5.59
N THR A 4 4.95 -15.32 5.82
CA THR A 4 3.95 -15.12 4.77
C THR A 4 3.49 -13.66 4.77
N ALA A 5 3.60 -13.00 3.62
CA ALA A 5 3.15 -11.63 3.41
C ALA A 5 1.88 -11.57 2.56
N PHE A 6 0.89 -10.82 3.03
CA PHE A 6 -0.32 -10.47 2.31
C PHE A 6 -0.17 -9.05 1.75
N ILE A 7 -0.23 -8.88 0.43
CA ILE A 7 0.03 -7.60 -0.24
C ILE A 7 -1.18 -7.18 -1.04
N THR A 8 -1.83 -6.08 -0.66
CA THR A 8 -2.91 -5.48 -1.44
C THR A 8 -2.38 -4.58 -2.55
N GLY A 9 -3.09 -4.51 -3.69
CA GLY A 9 -2.63 -3.72 -4.83
C GLY A 9 -1.32 -4.22 -5.45
N ALA A 10 -1.10 -5.54 -5.43
CA ALA A 10 0.16 -6.18 -5.85
C ALA A 10 0.40 -6.17 -7.37
N THR A 11 -0.57 -5.75 -8.19
CA THR A 11 -0.50 -5.86 -9.66
C THR A 11 0.26 -4.74 -10.37
N SER A 12 0.77 -3.74 -9.63
CA SER A 12 1.57 -2.62 -10.17
C SER A 12 2.33 -1.85 -9.09
N GLY A 13 3.22 -0.98 -9.51
CA GLY A 13 3.91 0.00 -8.68
C GLY A 13 4.54 -0.60 -7.43
N ILE A 14 4.40 0.09 -6.30
CA ILE A 14 5.02 -0.28 -5.01
C ILE A 14 4.64 -1.71 -4.59
N GLY A 15 3.37 -2.11 -4.75
CA GLY A 15 2.92 -3.45 -4.36
C GLY A 15 3.61 -4.56 -5.17
N LYS A 16 3.76 -4.37 -6.49
CA LYS A 16 4.49 -5.31 -7.36
C LYS A 16 5.96 -5.38 -6.98
N ALA A 17 6.65 -4.24 -6.87
CA ALA A 17 8.05 -4.20 -6.47
C ALA A 17 8.29 -4.82 -5.08
N THR A 18 7.35 -4.61 -4.13
CA THR A 18 7.40 -5.26 -2.81
C THR A 18 7.30 -6.78 -2.93
N ALA A 19 6.39 -7.28 -3.77
CA ALA A 19 6.24 -8.73 -4.01
C ALA A 19 7.53 -9.33 -4.59
N GLU A 20 8.16 -8.64 -5.54
CA GLU A 20 9.41 -9.07 -6.17
C GLU A 20 10.58 -9.14 -5.17
N ILE A 21 10.76 -8.09 -4.34
CA ILE A 21 11.80 -8.10 -3.30
C ILE A 21 11.53 -9.19 -2.26
N PHE A 22 10.28 -9.36 -1.83
CA PHE A 22 9.92 -10.37 -0.85
C PHE A 22 10.14 -11.80 -1.39
N ALA A 23 9.80 -12.04 -2.66
CA ALA A 23 10.07 -13.33 -3.30
C ALA A 23 11.56 -13.67 -3.33
N LYS A 24 12.40 -12.70 -3.75
CA LYS A 24 13.88 -12.85 -3.75
C LYS A 24 14.45 -13.14 -2.36
N ASN A 25 13.78 -12.71 -1.30
CA ASN A 25 14.14 -12.97 0.09
C ASN A 25 13.38 -14.14 0.72
N ASN A 26 12.80 -15.02 -0.12
CA ASN A 26 12.15 -16.26 0.30
C ASN A 26 10.95 -16.08 1.25
N ILE A 27 10.26 -14.94 1.18
CA ILE A 27 9.01 -14.67 1.88
C ILE A 27 7.87 -15.20 1.01
N ARG A 28 6.95 -15.98 1.60
CA ARG A 28 5.76 -16.50 0.91
C ARG A 28 4.77 -15.37 0.63
N LEU A 29 4.05 -15.44 -0.48
CA LEU A 29 3.25 -14.31 -0.95
C LEU A 29 1.78 -14.68 -1.15
N ILE A 30 0.90 -13.81 -0.63
CA ILE A 30 -0.50 -13.72 -0.99
C ILE A 30 -0.68 -12.39 -1.71
N LEU A 31 -0.86 -12.44 -3.03
CA LEU A 31 -0.92 -11.25 -3.88
C LEU A 31 -2.38 -10.93 -4.22
N CYS A 32 -2.81 -9.70 -3.91
CA CYS A 32 -4.20 -9.30 -4.08
C CYS A 32 -4.33 -8.12 -5.03
N GLY A 33 -5.37 -8.18 -5.87
CA GLY A 33 -5.68 -7.11 -6.82
C GLY A 33 -6.93 -7.41 -7.64
N ARG A 34 -7.30 -6.49 -8.51
CA ARG A 34 -8.49 -6.60 -9.37
C ARG A 34 -8.19 -7.22 -10.73
N ARG A 35 -6.93 -7.17 -11.19
CA ARG A 35 -6.49 -7.57 -12.54
C ARG A 35 -6.02 -9.01 -12.52
N ALA A 36 -6.89 -9.93 -12.93
CA ALA A 36 -6.63 -11.39 -12.89
C ALA A 36 -5.41 -11.79 -13.71
N ASP A 37 -5.30 -11.26 -14.94
CA ASP A 37 -4.19 -11.50 -15.87
C ASP A 37 -2.83 -11.15 -15.24
N ARG A 38 -2.75 -10.00 -14.57
CA ARG A 38 -1.51 -9.57 -13.91
C ARG A 38 -1.19 -10.40 -12.67
N LEU A 39 -2.22 -10.82 -11.91
CA LEU A 39 -2.02 -11.71 -10.77
C LEU A 39 -1.49 -13.07 -11.21
N GLU A 40 -2.04 -13.64 -12.28
CA GLU A 40 -1.58 -14.91 -12.84
C GLU A 40 -0.13 -14.83 -13.33
N ASN A 41 0.23 -13.79 -14.07
CA ASN A 41 1.61 -13.56 -14.52
C ASN A 41 2.58 -13.46 -13.33
N LEU A 42 2.23 -12.69 -12.28
CA LEU A 42 3.05 -12.57 -11.09
C LEU A 42 3.18 -13.90 -10.34
N GLN A 43 2.11 -14.69 -10.26
CA GLN A 43 2.15 -16.00 -9.63
C GLN A 43 3.10 -16.95 -10.38
N GLN A 44 3.06 -16.95 -11.71
CA GLN A 44 3.95 -17.77 -12.54
C GLN A 44 5.42 -17.32 -12.42
N GLU A 45 5.68 -16.02 -12.42
CA GLU A 45 7.02 -15.45 -12.33
C GLU A 45 7.64 -15.67 -10.95
N LEU A 46 6.95 -15.21 -9.89
CA LEU A 46 7.46 -15.24 -8.53
C LEU A 46 7.35 -16.62 -7.88
N GLY A 47 6.47 -17.49 -8.39
CA GLY A 47 6.36 -18.89 -7.98
C GLY A 47 7.61 -19.73 -8.24
N LYS A 48 8.53 -19.24 -9.09
CA LYS A 48 9.87 -19.82 -9.29
C LYS A 48 10.83 -19.56 -8.14
N LEU A 49 10.52 -18.56 -7.29
CA LEU A 49 11.38 -18.09 -6.20
C LEU A 49 10.83 -18.49 -4.82
N THR A 50 9.52 -18.44 -4.65
CA THR A 50 8.84 -18.74 -3.37
C THR A 50 7.43 -19.26 -3.60
N ASP A 51 6.75 -19.70 -2.53
CA ASP A 51 5.34 -20.07 -2.63
C ASP A 51 4.47 -18.83 -2.81
N VAL A 52 3.63 -18.82 -3.84
CA VAL A 52 2.75 -17.69 -4.18
C VAL A 52 1.32 -18.17 -4.38
N THR A 53 0.38 -17.48 -3.79
CA THR A 53 -1.05 -17.58 -4.11
C THR A 53 -1.62 -16.21 -4.42
N THR A 54 -2.69 -16.17 -5.20
CA THR A 54 -3.33 -14.93 -5.62
C THR A 54 -4.80 -14.89 -5.20
N LEU A 55 -5.29 -13.70 -4.91
CA LEU A 55 -6.69 -13.44 -4.61
C LEU A 55 -7.18 -12.27 -5.45
N GLN A 56 -8.17 -12.51 -6.31
CA GLN A 56 -8.78 -11.45 -7.09
C GLN A 56 -9.98 -10.88 -6.34
N PHE A 57 -9.90 -9.62 -5.93
CA PHE A 57 -11.02 -8.88 -5.34
C PHE A 57 -10.78 -7.38 -5.37
N ASP A 58 -11.85 -6.60 -5.15
CA ASP A 58 -11.79 -5.16 -4.91
C ASP A 58 -11.80 -4.88 -3.40
N VAL A 59 -10.76 -4.21 -2.90
CA VAL A 59 -10.64 -3.87 -1.46
C VAL A 59 -11.79 -2.99 -0.96
N SER A 60 -12.44 -2.21 -1.84
CA SER A 60 -13.60 -1.37 -1.49
C SER A 60 -14.87 -2.18 -1.21
N LYS A 61 -14.89 -3.46 -1.57
CA LYS A 61 -16.04 -4.36 -1.42
C LYS A 61 -15.83 -5.30 -0.25
N ARG A 62 -16.47 -4.98 0.88
CA ARG A 62 -16.30 -5.71 2.14
C ARG A 62 -16.50 -7.23 1.98
N ASP A 63 -17.58 -7.63 1.32
CA ASP A 63 -17.93 -9.05 1.18
C ASP A 63 -16.90 -9.80 0.31
N GLU A 64 -16.38 -9.14 -0.74
CA GLU A 64 -15.30 -9.72 -1.57
C GLU A 64 -14.04 -9.94 -0.75
N VAL A 65 -13.64 -8.97 0.09
CA VAL A 65 -12.49 -9.08 0.99
C VAL A 65 -12.66 -10.26 1.96
N GLU A 66 -13.80 -10.35 2.65
CA GLU A 66 -14.06 -11.40 3.61
C GLU A 66 -14.06 -12.79 2.95
N ASN A 67 -14.72 -12.92 1.81
CA ASN A 67 -14.80 -14.19 1.09
C ASN A 67 -13.43 -14.62 0.53
N ALA A 68 -12.67 -13.69 -0.03
CA ALA A 68 -11.34 -13.97 -0.55
C ALA A 68 -10.38 -14.44 0.57
N ILE A 69 -10.38 -13.80 1.73
CA ILE A 69 -9.51 -14.20 2.85
C ILE A 69 -9.94 -15.56 3.41
N LYS A 70 -11.26 -15.83 3.50
CA LYS A 70 -11.78 -17.16 3.92
C LYS A 70 -11.40 -18.28 2.96
N SER A 71 -11.28 -17.98 1.66
CA SER A 71 -10.94 -18.97 0.62
C SER A 71 -9.46 -19.34 0.56
N LEU A 72 -8.60 -18.71 1.36
CA LEU A 72 -7.17 -19.01 1.36
C LEU A 72 -6.89 -20.50 1.60
N PRO A 73 -5.99 -21.10 0.81
CA PRO A 73 -5.52 -22.47 1.07
C PRO A 73 -4.93 -22.59 2.48
N GLU A 74 -5.06 -23.75 3.11
CA GLU A 74 -4.66 -23.99 4.51
C GLU A 74 -3.22 -23.57 4.79
N ASN A 75 -2.31 -23.87 3.86
CA ASN A 75 -0.90 -23.53 3.95
C ASN A 75 -0.62 -22.02 3.84
N PHE A 76 -1.60 -21.18 3.44
CA PHE A 76 -1.51 -19.71 3.37
C PHE A 76 -2.36 -18.99 4.43
N LYS A 77 -3.12 -19.70 5.26
CA LYS A 77 -3.96 -19.07 6.29
C LYS A 77 -3.15 -18.29 7.33
N ARG A 78 -1.91 -18.69 7.59
CA ARG A 78 -1.03 -17.94 8.49
C ARG A 78 -0.40 -16.75 7.77
N ILE A 79 -0.85 -15.55 8.09
CA ILE A 79 -0.34 -14.28 7.56
C ILE A 79 0.52 -13.61 8.64
N ASP A 80 1.82 -13.46 8.40
CA ASP A 80 2.76 -12.87 9.35
C ASP A 80 2.95 -11.37 9.09
N VAL A 81 2.84 -10.94 7.84
CA VAL A 81 3.00 -9.54 7.40
C VAL A 81 1.81 -9.14 6.54
N LEU A 82 1.18 -8.00 6.86
CA LEU A 82 0.16 -7.36 6.03
C LEU A 82 0.73 -6.07 5.45
N ILE A 83 0.72 -5.95 4.12
CA ILE A 83 1.06 -4.72 3.41
C ILE A 83 -0.23 -4.13 2.82
N ASN A 84 -0.78 -3.13 3.50
CA ASN A 84 -1.89 -2.32 3.02
C ASN A 84 -1.36 -1.28 2.02
N ASN A 85 -1.17 -1.72 0.77
CA ASN A 85 -0.65 -0.89 -0.31
C ASN A 85 -1.74 -0.42 -1.29
N ALA A 86 -2.84 -1.15 -1.43
CA ALA A 86 -3.93 -0.73 -2.31
C ALA A 86 -4.38 0.70 -1.99
N GLY A 87 -4.35 1.55 -2.98
CA GLY A 87 -4.73 2.96 -2.86
C GLY A 87 -4.67 3.65 -4.21
N ASN A 88 -5.43 4.73 -4.35
CA ASN A 88 -5.48 5.54 -5.55
C ASN A 88 -5.68 7.02 -5.23
N ALA A 89 -5.58 7.84 -6.28
CA ALA A 89 -6.10 9.19 -6.33
C ALA A 89 -6.89 9.35 -7.62
N HIS A 90 -7.92 10.15 -7.58
CA HIS A 90 -8.74 10.52 -8.73
C HIS A 90 -8.88 12.02 -8.79
N GLY A 91 -8.65 12.57 -9.98
CA GLY A 91 -8.73 14.01 -10.23
C GLY A 91 -7.67 14.86 -9.50
N LEU A 92 -7.66 16.12 -9.84
CA LEU A 92 -6.86 17.18 -9.20
C LEU A 92 -7.59 18.50 -9.42
N SER A 93 -8.61 18.77 -8.62
CA SER A 93 -9.47 19.96 -8.73
C SER A 93 -9.55 20.65 -7.38
N SER A 94 -9.85 21.97 -7.40
CA SER A 94 -10.19 22.68 -6.17
C SER A 94 -11.42 22.07 -5.49
N ILE A 95 -11.56 22.25 -4.18
CA ILE A 95 -12.61 21.61 -3.38
C ILE A 95 -14.02 21.91 -3.90
N GLN A 96 -14.28 23.13 -4.36
CA GLN A 96 -15.59 23.53 -4.88
C GLN A 96 -15.92 22.95 -6.29
N ASN A 97 -14.90 22.43 -6.99
CA ASN A 97 -15.03 21.89 -8.35
C ASN A 97 -14.71 20.38 -8.40
N GLY A 98 -14.63 19.72 -7.27
CA GLY A 98 -14.32 18.31 -7.19
C GLY A 98 -15.50 17.44 -7.61
N ASP A 99 -15.18 16.25 -8.08
CA ASP A 99 -16.14 15.22 -8.48
C ASP A 99 -16.42 14.30 -7.28
N ILE A 100 -17.69 14.14 -6.92
CA ILE A 100 -18.10 13.32 -5.77
C ILE A 100 -17.75 11.85 -5.98
N ASP A 101 -17.90 11.31 -7.19
CA ASP A 101 -17.56 9.91 -7.49
C ASP A 101 -16.06 9.65 -7.30
N ASP A 102 -15.22 10.62 -7.68
CA ASP A 102 -13.77 10.57 -7.42
C ASP A 102 -13.46 10.56 -5.91
N TRP A 103 -14.20 11.36 -5.12
CA TRP A 103 -14.05 11.43 -3.68
C TRP A 103 -14.47 10.14 -2.99
N ASP A 104 -15.63 9.61 -3.36
CA ASP A 104 -16.13 8.33 -2.82
C ASP A 104 -15.16 7.20 -3.14
N ALA A 105 -14.68 7.11 -4.39
CA ALA A 105 -13.70 6.10 -4.78
C ALA A 105 -12.39 6.19 -3.96
N MET A 106 -11.88 7.40 -3.68
CA MET A 106 -10.69 7.58 -2.85
C MET A 106 -10.92 7.17 -1.38
N LEU A 107 -12.07 7.51 -0.80
CA LEU A 107 -12.40 7.14 0.58
C LEU A 107 -12.66 5.63 0.69
N ASP A 108 -13.37 5.05 -0.26
CA ASP A 108 -13.71 3.63 -0.28
C ASP A 108 -12.46 2.75 -0.39
N ILE A 109 -11.53 3.10 -1.27
CA ILE A 109 -10.31 2.32 -1.48
C ILE A 109 -9.27 2.60 -0.39
N ASN A 110 -8.92 3.89 -0.18
CA ASN A 110 -7.79 4.25 0.67
C ASN A 110 -8.08 4.08 2.17
N VAL A 111 -9.34 4.25 2.59
CA VAL A 111 -9.73 4.22 4.01
C VAL A 111 -10.51 2.96 4.32
N LYS A 112 -11.69 2.77 3.70
CA LYS A 112 -12.54 1.61 4.01
C LYS A 112 -11.87 0.30 3.58
N GLY A 113 -11.25 0.26 2.39
CA GLY A 113 -10.54 -0.93 1.90
C GLY A 113 -9.41 -1.36 2.81
N LEU A 114 -8.59 -0.41 3.29
CA LEU A 114 -7.56 -0.68 4.29
C LEU A 114 -8.17 -1.28 5.57
N LEU A 115 -9.28 -0.72 6.05
CA LEU A 115 -9.95 -1.21 7.26
C LEU A 115 -10.55 -2.60 7.06
N TYR A 116 -11.19 -2.89 5.92
CA TYR A 116 -11.82 -4.19 5.65
C TYR A 116 -10.77 -5.31 5.62
N VAL A 117 -9.67 -5.11 4.89
CA VAL A 117 -8.58 -6.09 4.84
C VAL A 117 -7.94 -6.27 6.22
N SER A 118 -7.63 -5.17 6.91
CA SER A 118 -7.02 -5.23 8.24
C SER A 118 -7.92 -5.95 9.23
N LYS A 119 -9.22 -5.63 9.27
CA LYS A 119 -10.20 -6.26 10.16
C LYS A 119 -10.32 -7.76 9.93
N ALA A 120 -10.24 -8.21 8.68
CA ALA A 120 -10.32 -9.63 8.35
C ALA A 120 -9.05 -10.41 8.77
N ILE A 121 -7.90 -9.74 8.86
CA ILE A 121 -6.61 -10.37 9.20
C ILE A 121 -6.27 -10.26 10.70
N PHE A 122 -6.69 -9.19 11.40
CA PHE A 122 -6.39 -8.98 12.82
C PHE A 122 -6.66 -10.19 13.73
N PRO A 123 -7.80 -10.91 13.62
CA PRO A 123 -8.11 -11.99 14.55
C PRO A 123 -7.01 -13.06 14.63
N GLN A 124 -6.45 -13.44 13.50
CA GLN A 124 -5.39 -14.44 13.47
C GLN A 124 -4.04 -13.93 14.02
N MET A 125 -3.72 -12.65 13.81
CA MET A 125 -2.52 -12.03 14.39
C MET A 125 -2.65 -11.88 15.91
N VAL A 126 -3.82 -11.44 16.39
CA VAL A 126 -4.14 -11.31 17.81
C VAL A 126 -4.08 -12.67 18.51
N ALA A 127 -4.71 -13.70 17.93
CA ALA A 127 -4.71 -15.05 18.49
C ALA A 127 -3.29 -15.64 18.64
N ARG A 128 -2.37 -15.29 17.72
CA ARG A 128 -0.97 -15.73 17.77
C ARG A 128 -0.06 -14.81 18.60
N ASN A 129 -0.58 -13.68 19.03
CA ASN A 129 0.19 -12.64 19.73
C ASN A 129 1.43 -12.22 18.91
N ASN A 130 1.29 -12.13 17.59
CA ASN A 130 2.38 -11.83 16.65
C ASN A 130 1.81 -11.40 15.30
N GLY A 131 2.42 -10.36 14.70
CA GLY A 131 2.10 -9.87 13.36
C GLY A 131 2.87 -8.59 13.04
N PHE A 132 2.87 -8.24 11.77
CA PHE A 132 3.40 -6.96 11.33
C PHE A 132 2.47 -6.36 10.26
N ILE A 133 2.08 -5.11 10.45
CA ILE A 133 1.24 -4.35 9.53
C ILE A 133 2.05 -3.16 9.00
N VAL A 134 2.12 -3.03 7.68
CA VAL A 134 2.69 -1.86 7.01
C VAL A 134 1.60 -1.18 6.19
N ASN A 135 1.32 0.07 6.52
CA ASN A 135 0.35 0.89 5.81
C ASN A 135 1.08 1.85 4.86
N ILE A 136 0.75 1.82 3.56
CA ILE A 136 1.32 2.77 2.61
C ILE A 136 0.51 4.06 2.66
N GLY A 137 1.10 5.03 3.35
CA GLY A 137 0.61 6.40 3.46
C GLY A 137 0.95 7.24 2.23
N SER A 138 1.29 8.48 2.48
CA SER A 138 1.83 9.46 1.51
C SER A 138 2.27 10.70 2.28
N ILE A 139 3.15 11.51 1.72
CA ILE A 139 3.37 12.88 2.19
C ILE A 139 2.06 13.69 2.21
N ALA A 140 1.09 13.35 1.36
CA ALA A 140 -0.27 13.88 1.38
C ALA A 140 -1.04 13.58 2.69
N GLY A 141 -0.57 12.64 3.50
CA GLY A 141 -1.08 12.36 4.85
C GLY A 141 -0.35 13.13 5.96
N LYS A 142 0.62 13.96 5.59
CA LYS A 142 1.39 14.85 6.49
C LYS A 142 1.12 16.32 6.20
N GLU A 143 0.97 16.65 4.93
CA GLU A 143 0.77 18.00 4.46
C GLU A 143 -0.35 18.06 3.41
N VAL A 144 -1.17 19.12 3.46
CA VAL A 144 -2.19 19.38 2.44
C VAL A 144 -1.56 20.27 1.35
N TYR A 145 -1.89 20.00 0.10
CA TYR A 145 -1.46 20.79 -1.04
C TYR A 145 -2.65 21.21 -1.92
N PRO A 146 -2.51 22.29 -2.71
CA PRO A 146 -3.59 22.77 -3.57
C PRO A 146 -4.17 21.68 -4.47
N ASN A 147 -5.50 21.59 -4.55
CA ASN A 147 -6.26 20.61 -5.31
C ASN A 147 -6.12 19.15 -4.83
N GLY A 148 -5.37 18.88 -3.76
CA GLY A 148 -5.20 17.53 -3.20
C GLY A 148 -6.30 17.07 -2.26
N ASN A 149 -7.17 17.95 -1.86
CA ASN A 149 -8.33 17.85 -0.94
C ASN A 149 -8.64 16.45 -0.38
N VAL A 150 -9.57 15.69 -0.97
CA VAL A 150 -10.01 14.38 -0.43
C VAL A 150 -8.91 13.32 -0.50
N TYR A 151 -7.99 13.37 -1.48
CA TYR A 151 -6.82 12.51 -1.43
C TYR A 151 -5.97 12.76 -0.17
N CYS A 152 -5.69 14.04 0.15
CA CYS A 152 -4.98 14.38 1.38
C CYS A 152 -5.77 13.94 2.62
N ALA A 153 -7.09 14.18 2.65
CA ALA A 153 -7.95 13.74 3.74
C ALA A 153 -7.88 12.21 3.94
N SER A 154 -7.98 11.42 2.85
CA SER A 154 -7.87 9.96 2.90
C SER A 154 -6.51 9.50 3.45
N LYS A 155 -5.42 10.16 3.06
CA LYS A 155 -4.07 9.80 3.53
C LYS A 155 -3.79 10.29 4.97
N HIS A 156 -4.41 11.38 5.42
CA HIS A 156 -4.44 11.77 6.84
C HIS A 156 -5.22 10.73 7.67
N ALA A 157 -6.34 10.22 7.14
CA ALA A 157 -7.07 9.13 7.80
C ALA A 157 -6.21 7.86 7.92
N VAL A 158 -5.48 7.47 6.87
CA VAL A 158 -4.53 6.33 6.93
C VAL A 158 -3.47 6.55 8.01
N ASN A 159 -2.92 7.78 8.12
CA ASN A 159 -1.95 8.11 9.18
C ASN A 159 -2.55 7.98 10.59
N ALA A 160 -3.77 8.47 10.78
CA ALA A 160 -4.48 8.33 12.06
C ALA A 160 -4.77 6.87 12.39
N LEU A 161 -5.25 6.09 11.41
CA LEU A 161 -5.51 4.66 11.56
C LEU A 161 -4.24 3.86 11.87
N ASN A 162 -3.10 4.19 11.25
CA ASN A 162 -1.82 3.58 11.58
C ASN A 162 -1.47 3.73 13.06
N LYS A 163 -1.63 4.95 13.59
CA LYS A 163 -1.38 5.23 15.02
C LYS A 163 -2.37 4.51 15.93
N ALA A 164 -3.65 4.49 15.57
CA ALA A 164 -4.68 3.77 16.32
C ALA A 164 -4.38 2.26 16.36
N MET A 165 -4.09 1.65 15.20
CA MET A 165 -3.70 0.23 15.13
C MET A 165 -2.48 -0.07 16.01
N ARG A 166 -1.47 0.80 16.01
CA ARG A 166 -0.27 0.62 16.84
C ARG A 166 -0.60 0.64 18.33
N VAL A 167 -1.44 1.55 18.77
CA VAL A 167 -1.87 1.67 20.18
C VAL A 167 -2.69 0.45 20.61
N ASP A 168 -3.70 0.09 19.80
CA ASP A 168 -4.65 -0.96 20.17
C ASP A 168 -4.05 -2.37 20.09
N LEU A 169 -3.13 -2.59 19.15
CA LEU A 169 -2.52 -3.90 18.90
C LEU A 169 -1.19 -4.12 19.64
N ASN A 170 -0.67 -3.11 20.33
CA ASN A 170 0.59 -3.20 21.09
C ASN A 170 0.57 -4.34 22.10
N LYS A 171 -0.50 -4.48 22.89
CA LYS A 171 -0.67 -5.56 23.86
C LYS A 171 -0.68 -6.97 23.28
N HIS A 172 -0.80 -7.08 21.95
CA HIS A 172 -0.78 -8.33 21.20
C HIS A 172 0.55 -8.53 20.47
N ASN A 173 1.59 -7.77 20.81
CA ASN A 173 2.91 -7.84 20.17
C ASN A 173 2.86 -7.70 18.65
N ILE A 174 1.90 -6.96 18.10
CA ILE A 174 1.77 -6.69 16.68
C ILE A 174 2.44 -5.35 16.39
N ARG A 175 3.42 -5.37 15.48
CA ARG A 175 4.09 -4.17 15.01
C ARG A 175 3.25 -3.48 13.95
N VAL A 176 3.24 -2.15 13.95
CA VAL A 176 2.51 -1.35 12.96
C VAL A 176 3.40 -0.20 12.51
N SER A 177 3.55 -0.06 11.20
CA SER A 177 4.39 0.95 10.55
C SER A 177 3.62 1.65 9.44
N ALA A 178 3.93 2.92 9.22
CA ALA A 178 3.50 3.66 8.03
C ALA A 178 4.72 4.11 7.22
N ILE A 179 4.63 3.99 5.90
CA ILE A 179 5.60 4.55 4.97
C ILE A 179 4.87 5.60 4.14
N HIS A 180 5.42 6.81 4.12
CA HIS A 180 4.82 7.99 3.48
C HIS A 180 5.70 8.47 2.32
N PRO A 181 5.53 7.89 1.12
CA PRO A 181 6.30 8.31 -0.04
C PRO A 181 5.91 9.71 -0.52
N GLY A 182 6.89 10.43 -1.06
CA GLY A 182 6.69 11.54 -1.97
C GLY A 182 6.20 11.09 -3.34
N ALA A 183 6.62 11.78 -4.39
CA ALA A 183 6.27 11.42 -5.75
C ALA A 183 7.04 10.16 -6.19
N VAL A 184 6.32 9.06 -6.40
CA VAL A 184 6.83 7.78 -6.92
C VAL A 184 6.32 7.60 -8.34
N GLU A 185 7.21 7.40 -9.28
CA GLU A 185 6.86 7.18 -10.69
C GLU A 185 6.28 5.77 -10.88
N THR A 186 4.96 5.71 -11.04
CA THR A 186 4.18 4.47 -11.21
C THR A 186 2.92 4.75 -12.02
N GLU A 187 2.10 3.73 -12.27
CA GLU A 187 0.76 3.88 -12.89
C GLU A 187 -0.20 4.78 -12.06
N PHE A 188 0.17 5.17 -10.84
CA PHE A 188 -0.66 5.99 -9.96
C PHE A 188 -1.10 7.32 -10.60
N SER A 189 -0.17 8.00 -11.30
CA SER A 189 -0.48 9.26 -11.98
C SER A 189 -1.40 9.05 -13.18
N GLU A 190 -1.30 7.92 -13.90
CA GLU A 190 -2.23 7.59 -14.98
C GLU A 190 -3.67 7.39 -14.47
N VAL A 191 -3.80 6.67 -13.35
CA VAL A 191 -5.10 6.49 -12.68
C VAL A 191 -5.65 7.85 -12.22
N ARG A 192 -4.82 8.68 -11.57
CA ARG A 192 -5.20 10.00 -11.08
C ARG A 192 -5.74 10.89 -12.18
N PHE A 193 -5.11 10.89 -13.33
CA PHE A 193 -5.49 11.72 -14.47
C PHE A 193 -6.40 11.00 -15.48
N LYS A 194 -7.08 9.92 -15.04
CA LYS A 194 -8.10 9.19 -15.84
C LYS A 194 -7.57 8.80 -17.24
N GLY A 195 -6.31 8.34 -17.32
CA GLY A 195 -5.66 7.90 -18.56
C GLY A 195 -5.00 9.02 -19.38
N ASN A 196 -4.97 10.27 -18.91
CA ASN A 196 -4.23 11.33 -19.57
C ASN A 196 -2.72 11.16 -19.32
N SER A 197 -2.05 10.48 -20.26
CA SER A 197 -0.64 10.13 -20.15
C SER A 197 0.31 11.33 -20.18
N GLU A 198 -0.05 12.42 -20.86
CA GLU A 198 0.77 13.64 -20.88
C GLU A 198 0.80 14.30 -19.50
N LYS A 199 -0.37 14.47 -18.88
CA LYS A 199 -0.47 14.99 -17.51
C LYS A 199 0.22 14.06 -16.51
N ALA A 200 0.07 12.74 -16.66
CA ALA A 200 0.75 11.77 -15.81
C ALA A 200 2.27 11.89 -15.87
N LYS A 201 2.83 11.98 -17.07
CA LYS A 201 4.28 12.15 -17.28
C LYS A 201 4.80 13.50 -16.80
N SER A 202 4.01 14.58 -16.95
CA SER A 202 4.43 15.92 -16.54
C SER A 202 4.70 16.06 -15.04
N VAL A 203 4.12 15.17 -14.22
CA VAL A 203 4.38 15.13 -12.76
C VAL A 203 5.87 14.89 -12.48
N TYR A 204 6.52 14.06 -13.28
CA TYR A 204 7.89 13.59 -13.08
C TYR A 204 8.94 14.31 -13.94
N THR A 205 8.51 15.25 -14.78
CA THR A 205 9.41 15.99 -15.68
C THR A 205 10.35 16.92 -14.92
N GLY A 206 11.63 16.86 -15.27
CA GLY A 206 12.67 17.78 -14.77
C GLY A 206 13.32 17.38 -13.45
N TYR A 207 13.05 16.17 -12.94
CA TYR A 207 13.75 15.63 -11.77
C TYR A 207 13.69 14.10 -11.72
N LYS A 208 14.57 13.49 -10.95
CA LYS A 208 14.53 12.04 -10.68
C LYS A 208 13.55 11.78 -9.53
N ALA A 209 12.36 11.29 -9.87
CA ALA A 209 11.36 10.85 -8.90
C ALA A 209 11.80 9.55 -8.20
N LEU A 210 11.16 9.22 -7.07
CA LEU A 210 11.29 7.91 -6.46
C LEU A 210 10.73 6.85 -7.42
N GLN A 211 11.32 5.67 -7.41
CA GLN A 211 10.84 4.48 -8.11
C GLN A 211 10.13 3.55 -7.13
N ALA A 212 9.31 2.65 -7.65
CA ALA A 212 8.60 1.67 -6.84
C ALA A 212 9.56 0.79 -6.02
N GLU A 213 10.72 0.46 -6.59
CA GLU A 213 11.78 -0.33 -5.99
C GLU A 213 12.41 0.35 -4.77
N ASP A 214 12.55 1.69 -4.80
CA ASP A 214 13.08 2.45 -3.66
C ASP A 214 12.18 2.28 -2.43
N ILE A 215 10.86 2.30 -2.64
CA ILE A 215 9.89 2.12 -1.55
C ILE A 215 9.81 0.66 -1.12
N ALA A 216 9.89 -0.27 -2.06
CA ALA A 216 9.87 -1.70 -1.76
C ALA A 216 11.09 -2.14 -0.93
N ASP A 217 12.28 -1.57 -1.18
CA ASP A 217 13.48 -1.81 -0.38
C ASP A 217 13.29 -1.29 1.05
N ILE A 218 12.73 -0.11 1.22
CA ILE A 218 12.39 0.45 2.54
C ILE A 218 11.36 -0.42 3.26
N ILE A 219 10.32 -0.92 2.57
CA ILE A 219 9.34 -1.85 3.16
C ILE A 219 10.06 -3.11 3.66
N HIS A 220 10.93 -3.69 2.83
CA HIS A 220 11.71 -4.88 3.21
C HIS A 220 12.62 -4.59 4.40
N PHE A 221 13.34 -3.46 4.38
CA PHE A 221 14.16 -3.03 5.53
C PHE A 221 13.33 -2.96 6.82
N VAL A 222 12.17 -2.31 6.81
CA VAL A 222 11.30 -2.16 7.99
C VAL A 222 10.83 -3.51 8.50
N VAL A 223 10.35 -4.38 7.61
CA VAL A 223 9.80 -5.70 7.97
C VAL A 223 10.85 -6.63 8.56
N THR A 224 12.11 -6.53 8.11
CA THR A 224 13.22 -7.40 8.52
C THR A 224 13.96 -6.93 9.78
N ARG A 225 13.56 -5.83 10.41
CA ARG A 225 14.17 -5.40 11.68
C ARG A 225 13.92 -6.43 12.78
N PRO A 226 14.82 -6.53 13.77
CA PRO A 226 14.63 -7.39 14.93
C PRO A 226 13.24 -7.20 15.55
N TYR A 227 12.68 -8.27 16.09
CA TYR A 227 11.26 -8.30 16.53
C TYR A 227 10.89 -7.18 17.53
N HIS A 228 11.80 -6.80 18.42
CA HIS A 228 11.60 -5.74 19.42
C HIS A 228 11.70 -4.31 18.83
N VAL A 229 12.08 -4.18 17.55
CA VAL A 229 12.19 -2.90 16.86
C VAL A 229 10.95 -2.66 16.01
N ASN A 230 10.24 -1.58 16.29
CA ASN A 230 9.15 -1.08 15.45
C ASN A 230 9.47 0.32 14.93
N ILE A 231 9.70 0.43 13.62
CA ILE A 231 9.84 1.73 12.95
C ILE A 231 8.41 2.19 12.64
N GLU A 232 7.93 3.17 13.41
CA GLU A 232 6.53 3.56 13.38
C GLU A 232 6.14 4.31 12.10
N ASP A 233 6.98 5.24 11.67
CA ASP A 233 6.64 6.25 10.66
C ASP A 233 7.89 6.63 9.86
N LEU A 234 7.81 6.51 8.54
CA LEU A 234 8.88 6.87 7.63
C LEU A 234 8.36 7.76 6.51
N VAL A 235 8.87 8.98 6.42
CA VAL A 235 8.64 9.88 5.29
C VAL A 235 9.81 9.76 4.32
N VAL A 236 9.51 9.53 3.04
CA VAL A 236 10.53 9.28 2.01
C VAL A 236 10.33 10.26 0.86
N TYR A 237 11.31 11.08 0.61
CA TYR A 237 11.36 12.02 -0.51
C TYR A 237 12.48 11.66 -1.48
N SER A 238 12.30 11.98 -2.77
CA SER A 238 13.46 12.09 -3.65
C SER A 238 14.30 13.30 -3.24
N THR A 239 15.59 13.29 -3.51
CA THR A 239 16.48 14.41 -3.18
C THR A 239 16.03 15.74 -3.78
N ALA A 240 15.32 15.68 -4.91
CA ALA A 240 14.78 16.86 -5.58
C ALA A 240 13.48 17.38 -4.96
N GLN A 241 12.83 16.64 -4.07
CA GLN A 241 11.53 16.99 -3.49
C GLN A 241 11.68 17.36 -2.01
N ALA A 242 11.36 18.59 -1.64
CA ALA A 242 11.41 19.05 -0.24
C ALA A 242 10.02 19.04 0.45
N SER A 243 8.92 19.16 -0.33
CA SER A 243 7.53 19.10 0.16
C SER A 243 6.60 18.64 -0.96
N PRO A 244 5.29 18.49 -0.73
CA PRO A 244 4.35 18.19 -1.82
C PRO A 244 4.38 19.20 -2.99
N THR A 245 4.81 20.44 -2.75
CA THR A 245 4.78 21.53 -3.72
C THR A 245 6.15 22.09 -4.09
N ILE A 246 7.19 21.73 -3.34
CA ILE A 246 8.55 22.27 -3.57
C ILE A 246 9.40 21.18 -4.22
N LEU A 247 9.71 21.39 -5.49
CA LEU A 247 10.52 20.52 -6.33
C LEU A 247 11.67 21.31 -6.95
N ASN A 248 12.89 20.80 -6.84
CA ASN A 248 14.06 21.30 -7.54
C ASN A 248 14.10 20.63 -8.93
N LYS A 249 13.51 21.28 -9.91
CA LYS A 249 13.49 20.84 -11.32
C LYS A 249 14.66 21.46 -12.08
N LYS A 250 15.28 20.66 -12.94
CA LYS A 250 16.35 21.12 -13.86
C LYS A 250 15.81 21.24 -15.27
#